data_0e263e9c162d5eb18dd0bc060c01dac0
#
_entry.id   0e263e9c162d5eb18dd0bc060c01dac0
#
_cell.length_a   1.000
_cell.length_b   1.000
_cell.length_c   1.000
_cell.angle_alpha   90.00
_cell.angle_beta   90.00
_cell.angle_gamma   90.00
#
_symmetry.space_group_name_H-M   'P 1'
#
loop_
_entity.id
_entity.type
_entity.pdbx_description
1 polymer ?
#
loop_
_entity_poly.entity_id
_entity_poly.type
_entity_poly.pdbx_seq_one_letter_code
_entity_poly.pdbx_strand_id
1 'polypeptide(L)'
;MRPQAARIAAPHRGRGLRVRVPALDVQDLRLRYREEGVAQPLVLAAHLQHLSLKQLDTAGTGPAALALQATSGDGSIQADAKLALSPARVTGRVRATRLDVEPFQPLLARIAAVRLRAGQLSATTRVEYRAASSPAIRLDGRAQLTALRVDEARGSGLVLAWKQAQANDIVFTSQPARLTVGNVQIEAPQGTLEITRDRKLNLALLLRRRPATPPGSPASGRARAGTPLEVRVDRLHLADGVLHFADRSLVLPFERDIEGLEATLVNLSSRPGERAQLEAGGRIAPYGEAKASGAVALAAPLQFTDVRAQFENVKVPPLSPYTITFAGRAVAAGTLWLDVRYRIVNGQLDGDNDLSIQDLQLGERVQARKPVDLPLDLAVALLTDEQGRFRLRVPVRGDLRNPHFDYASVIGNAITETLGRVVTAPFRFVGRLFGGGERMQVIAFPAGSAQLTPPEQDKLNRVARMLKKRPRVALAVQAGIAPQADAQALREELVSRAVARRSGLAVGEDETPGPVPFSREQTRRAIVQLAEERLGGGAVGTPGGPGSATDAYYETLFRRLVEAQPLPPLAELGRRRNQSVVSYLEQQGVTAARLAPEDPRQVQATEDEVETQLRLRAGGG
;
A
#
# COMPACT_ATOMS: atom_id res chain seq x y z
N MET A 1 69.15 -39.10 33.13
CA MET A 1 67.95 -39.13 33.98
C MET A 1 66.82 -38.47 33.18
N ARG A 2 65.83 -39.23 32.70
CA ARG A 2 64.67 -38.73 32.02
C ARG A 2 63.55 -38.54 33.04
N PRO A 3 62.79 -37.42 33.05
CA PRO A 3 61.64 -37.30 33.95
C PRO A 3 60.42 -38.03 33.34
N GLN A 4 59.80 -38.84 34.20
CA GLN A 4 58.54 -39.53 33.91
C GLN A 4 57.40 -38.54 33.71
N ALA A 5 56.68 -38.68 32.58
CA ALA A 5 55.43 -37.93 32.31
C ALA A 5 54.31 -38.49 33.20
N ALA A 6 53.78 -37.63 34.06
CA ALA A 6 52.57 -37.93 34.83
C ALA A 6 51.36 -38.07 33.85
N ARG A 7 50.71 -39.22 33.86
CA ARG A 7 49.44 -39.48 33.23
C ARG A 7 48.33 -38.65 33.90
N ILE A 8 47.85 -37.60 33.25
CA ILE A 8 46.64 -36.90 33.67
C ILE A 8 45.48 -37.85 33.41
N ALA A 9 44.81 -38.27 34.48
CA ALA A 9 43.61 -39.09 34.42
C ALA A 9 42.50 -38.31 33.68
N ALA A 10 41.83 -38.96 32.72
CA ALA A 10 40.69 -38.41 32.01
C ALA A 10 39.57 -38.04 33.01
N PRO A 11 38.89 -36.92 32.81
CA PRO A 11 37.80 -36.52 33.71
C PRO A 11 36.69 -37.57 33.66
N HIS A 12 36.32 -38.05 34.83
CA HIS A 12 35.18 -38.94 35.03
C HIS A 12 33.95 -38.29 34.40
N ARG A 13 33.31 -38.92 33.39
CA ARG A 13 31.96 -38.60 32.92
C ARG A 13 31.03 -38.78 34.12
N GLY A 14 30.68 -37.68 34.79
CA GLY A 14 29.70 -37.67 35.86
C GLY A 14 28.42 -38.35 35.37
N ARG A 15 27.94 -39.35 36.06
CA ARG A 15 26.60 -39.93 35.87
C ARG A 15 25.61 -38.82 36.13
N GLY A 16 25.11 -38.16 35.05
CA GLY A 16 24.05 -37.16 35.16
C GLY A 16 22.86 -37.76 35.91
N LEU A 17 22.32 -37.00 36.85
CA LEU A 17 21.13 -37.38 37.58
C LEU A 17 20.00 -37.70 36.57
N ARG A 18 19.46 -38.93 36.60
CA ARG A 18 18.28 -39.29 35.81
C ARG A 18 17.03 -38.89 36.58
N VAL A 19 16.29 -37.94 36.00
CA VAL A 19 14.98 -37.51 36.50
C VAL A 19 13.89 -38.08 35.60
N ARG A 20 12.94 -38.79 36.16
CA ARG A 20 11.78 -39.32 35.48
C ARG A 20 10.52 -38.74 36.14
N VAL A 21 9.73 -38.02 35.36
CA VAL A 21 8.43 -37.48 35.75
C VAL A 21 7.35 -38.12 34.88
N PRO A 22 6.62 -39.13 35.40
CA PRO A 22 5.57 -39.80 34.63
C PRO A 22 4.45 -38.83 34.21
N ALA A 23 4.02 -37.99 35.14
CA ALA A 23 3.06 -36.92 34.90
C ALA A 23 3.28 -35.76 35.88
N LEU A 24 3.15 -34.54 35.40
CA LEU A 24 3.09 -33.31 36.18
C LEU A 24 1.86 -32.53 35.68
N ASP A 25 0.91 -32.31 36.57
CA ASP A 25 -0.27 -31.50 36.29
C ASP A 25 -0.26 -30.28 37.22
N VAL A 26 -0.34 -29.10 36.64
CA VAL A 26 -0.44 -27.81 37.34
C VAL A 26 -1.73 -27.15 36.96
N GLN A 27 -2.49 -26.72 37.92
CA GLN A 27 -3.77 -26.07 37.72
C GLN A 27 -3.83 -24.75 38.49
N ASP A 28 -4.58 -23.79 37.97
CA ASP A 28 -4.90 -22.52 38.63
C ASP A 28 -3.66 -21.72 39.09
N LEU A 29 -2.67 -21.56 38.19
CA LEU A 29 -1.45 -20.79 38.46
C LEU A 29 -1.54 -19.40 37.83
N ARG A 30 -1.38 -18.35 38.61
CA ARG A 30 -1.31 -16.97 38.12
C ARG A 30 0.15 -16.63 37.86
N LEU A 31 0.42 -16.26 36.60
CA LEU A 31 1.73 -15.86 36.12
C LEU A 31 1.76 -14.36 35.87
N ARG A 32 2.79 -13.68 36.37
CA ARG A 32 3.04 -12.28 36.05
C ARG A 32 4.49 -12.12 35.61
N TYR A 33 4.68 -11.78 34.35
CA TYR A 33 5.99 -11.44 33.79
C TYR A 33 6.15 -9.93 33.79
N ARG A 34 7.31 -9.45 34.25
CA ARG A 34 7.67 -8.04 34.24
C ARG A 34 9.09 -7.88 33.70
N GLU A 35 9.23 -7.12 32.61
CA GLU A 35 10.52 -6.74 32.05
C GLU A 35 10.85 -5.30 32.46
N GLU A 36 11.92 -5.12 33.24
CA GLU A 36 12.30 -3.81 33.82
C GLU A 36 13.34 -3.04 33.00
N GLY A 37 13.95 -3.65 31.98
CA GLY A 37 15.00 -3.05 31.16
C GLY A 37 14.55 -1.93 30.20
N VAL A 38 13.37 -1.33 30.40
CA VAL A 38 12.74 -0.36 29.50
C VAL A 38 12.12 0.79 30.28
N ALA A 39 12.04 1.96 29.64
CA ALA A 39 11.47 3.19 30.25
C ALA A 39 10.03 3.00 30.77
N GLN A 40 9.27 2.09 30.15
CA GLN A 40 7.98 1.62 30.64
C GLN A 40 8.04 0.09 30.70
N PRO A 41 7.80 -0.53 31.89
CA PRO A 41 7.91 -1.98 32.04
C PRO A 41 6.85 -2.70 31.19
N LEU A 42 7.27 -3.74 30.48
CA LEU A 42 6.35 -4.70 29.88
C LEU A 42 5.81 -5.59 30.98
N VAL A 43 4.51 -5.54 31.21
CA VAL A 43 3.83 -6.40 32.18
C VAL A 43 2.83 -7.29 31.46
N LEU A 44 3.06 -8.60 31.53
CA LEU A 44 2.14 -9.60 31.01
C LEU A 44 1.58 -10.42 32.17
N ALA A 45 0.27 -10.55 32.23
CA ALA A 45 -0.41 -11.39 33.21
C ALA A 45 -1.13 -12.52 32.47
N ALA A 46 -0.98 -13.73 32.96
CA ALA A 46 -1.71 -14.88 32.44
C ALA A 46 -2.19 -15.76 33.59
N HIS A 47 -3.36 -16.33 33.42
CA HIS A 47 -3.90 -17.35 34.30
C HIS A 47 -3.76 -18.70 33.61
N LEU A 48 -2.86 -19.51 34.08
CA LEU A 48 -2.66 -20.88 33.64
C LEU A 48 -3.75 -21.76 34.24
N GLN A 49 -4.72 -22.12 33.44
CA GLN A 49 -5.83 -22.97 33.86
C GLN A 49 -5.39 -24.41 34.01
N HIS A 50 -4.56 -24.87 33.06
CA HIS A 50 -4.09 -26.25 33.06
C HIS A 50 -2.75 -26.34 32.31
N LEU A 51 -1.77 -27.03 32.94
CA LEU A 51 -0.53 -27.46 32.31
C LEU A 51 -0.33 -28.95 32.63
N SER A 52 -0.25 -29.76 31.61
CA SER A 52 0.05 -31.18 31.71
C SER A 52 1.36 -31.50 31.00
N LEU A 53 2.29 -32.13 31.71
CA LEU A 53 3.54 -32.63 31.16
C LEU A 53 3.61 -34.13 31.46
N LYS A 54 3.69 -34.96 30.42
CA LYS A 54 3.68 -36.42 30.53
C LYS A 54 4.97 -37.02 29.98
N GLN A 55 5.44 -38.09 30.63
CA GLN A 55 6.56 -38.94 30.20
C GLN A 55 7.88 -38.17 30.04
N LEU A 56 8.18 -37.21 30.94
CA LEU A 56 9.49 -36.56 30.95
C LEU A 56 10.54 -37.52 31.53
N ASP A 57 11.56 -37.83 30.74
CA ASP A 57 12.73 -38.66 31.18
C ASP A 57 14.03 -38.03 30.63
N THR A 58 14.88 -37.54 31.51
CA THR A 58 16.13 -36.87 31.13
C THR A 58 17.18 -37.80 30.53
N ALA A 59 17.03 -39.09 30.68
CA ALA A 59 17.89 -40.12 30.09
C ALA A 59 17.17 -40.96 29.04
N GLY A 60 15.86 -40.72 28.82
CA GLY A 60 15.05 -41.43 27.86
C GLY A 60 15.19 -40.85 26.45
N THR A 61 14.89 -41.67 25.42
CA THR A 61 14.91 -41.26 24.00
C THR A 61 13.54 -40.81 23.51
N GLY A 62 12.48 -41.05 24.29
CA GLY A 62 11.11 -40.67 23.93
C GLY A 62 10.80 -39.21 24.23
N PRO A 63 9.96 -38.55 23.41
CA PRO A 63 9.53 -37.18 23.67
C PRO A 63 8.49 -37.13 24.81
N ALA A 64 8.65 -36.18 25.72
CA ALA A 64 7.60 -35.79 26.66
C ALA A 64 6.47 -35.03 25.92
N ALA A 65 5.23 -35.21 26.35
CA ALA A 65 4.08 -34.48 25.84
C ALA A 65 3.73 -33.31 26.78
N LEU A 66 3.62 -32.10 26.23
CA LEU A 66 3.21 -30.90 26.93
C LEU A 66 1.87 -30.43 26.37
N ALA A 67 0.89 -30.19 27.25
CA ALA A 67 -0.34 -29.48 26.92
C ALA A 67 -0.52 -28.30 27.89
N LEU A 68 -0.90 -27.14 27.36
CA LEU A 68 -1.08 -25.92 28.13
C LEU A 68 -2.37 -25.22 27.71
N GLN A 69 -3.13 -24.74 28.70
CA GLN A 69 -4.28 -23.86 28.55
C GLN A 69 -4.15 -22.69 29.51
N ALA A 70 -4.21 -21.48 28.98
CA ALA A 70 -4.08 -20.25 29.77
C ALA A 70 -5.02 -19.17 29.22
N THR A 71 -5.36 -18.20 30.07
CA THR A 71 -6.10 -16.98 29.68
C THR A 71 -5.28 -15.73 30.02
N SER A 72 -5.47 -14.67 29.27
CA SER A 72 -4.93 -13.32 29.53
C SER A 72 -5.96 -12.29 29.10
N GLY A 73 -6.53 -11.57 30.07
CA GLY A 73 -7.73 -10.76 29.81
C GLY A 73 -8.86 -11.65 29.30
N ASP A 74 -9.51 -11.22 28.22
CA ASP A 74 -10.57 -11.98 27.53
C ASP A 74 -10.03 -13.01 26.52
N GLY A 75 -8.72 -13.05 26.36
CA GLY A 75 -8.05 -13.94 25.39
C GLY A 75 -7.63 -15.27 26.00
N SER A 76 -7.40 -16.26 25.14
CA SER A 76 -6.93 -17.60 25.52
C SER A 76 -5.72 -18.02 24.73
N ILE A 77 -4.90 -18.87 25.37
CA ILE A 77 -3.72 -19.50 24.76
C ILE A 77 -3.84 -21.00 24.99
N GLN A 78 -3.69 -21.77 23.92
CA GLN A 78 -3.60 -23.22 23.95
C GLN A 78 -2.30 -23.64 23.27
N ALA A 79 -1.58 -24.58 23.87
CA ALA A 79 -0.37 -25.12 23.26
C ALA A 79 -0.28 -26.62 23.49
N ASP A 80 0.09 -27.34 22.44
CA ASP A 80 0.39 -28.76 22.45
C ASP A 80 1.80 -28.96 21.86
N ALA A 81 2.69 -29.60 22.59
CA ALA A 81 4.06 -29.80 22.15
C ALA A 81 4.63 -31.16 22.55
N LYS A 82 5.62 -31.59 21.79
CA LYS A 82 6.51 -32.73 22.11
C LYS A 82 7.90 -32.21 22.40
N LEU A 83 8.44 -32.61 23.52
CA LEU A 83 9.78 -32.19 24.01
C LEU A 83 10.69 -33.40 24.03
N ALA A 84 11.75 -33.40 23.26
CA ALA A 84 12.86 -34.32 23.37
C ALA A 84 14.03 -33.59 24.03
N LEU A 85 14.70 -34.21 24.99
CA LEU A 85 15.78 -33.56 25.77
C LEU A 85 17.17 -33.85 25.20
N SER A 86 17.33 -34.97 24.49
CA SER A 86 18.64 -35.37 23.96
C SER A 86 18.49 -36.00 22.55
N PRO A 87 18.80 -35.29 21.46
CA PRO A 87 19.10 -33.85 21.41
C PRO A 87 17.87 -32.98 21.71
N ALA A 88 18.10 -31.81 22.32
CA ALA A 88 17.00 -30.93 22.71
C ALA A 88 16.21 -30.46 21.49
N ARG A 89 14.94 -30.85 21.43
CA ARG A 89 13.99 -30.55 20.36
C ARG A 89 12.60 -30.30 20.92
N VAL A 90 11.95 -29.26 20.46
CA VAL A 90 10.53 -28.99 20.72
C VAL A 90 9.80 -28.88 19.40
N THR A 91 8.69 -29.59 19.27
CA THR A 91 7.78 -29.45 18.14
C THR A 91 6.36 -29.36 18.66
N GLY A 92 5.62 -28.34 18.25
CA GLY A 92 4.29 -28.14 18.79
C GLY A 92 3.43 -27.20 17.95
N ARG A 93 2.24 -26.94 18.46
CA ARG A 93 1.31 -25.95 17.93
C ARG A 93 0.86 -25.06 19.06
N VAL A 94 0.83 -23.77 18.79
CA VAL A 94 0.28 -22.75 19.70
C VAL A 94 -0.90 -22.08 18.99
N ARG A 95 -2.00 -21.95 19.70
CA ARG A 95 -3.18 -21.18 19.29
C ARG A 95 -3.43 -20.11 20.33
N ALA A 96 -3.43 -18.88 19.87
CA ALA A 96 -3.85 -17.71 20.64
C ALA A 96 -5.18 -17.21 20.06
N THR A 97 -6.12 -16.80 20.89
CA THR A 97 -7.42 -16.31 20.49
C THR A 97 -7.74 -15.05 21.27
N ARG A 98 -8.01 -13.95 20.58
CA ARG A 98 -8.43 -12.64 21.13
C ARG A 98 -7.52 -12.11 22.24
N LEU A 99 -6.21 -12.23 22.09
CA LEU A 99 -5.27 -11.63 23.03
C LEU A 99 -5.18 -10.12 22.81
N ASP A 100 -5.35 -9.35 23.87
CA ASP A 100 -5.21 -7.90 23.82
C ASP A 100 -3.76 -7.51 23.50
N VAL A 101 -3.60 -6.58 22.56
CA VAL A 101 -2.26 -6.11 22.15
C VAL A 101 -1.78 -4.89 22.95
N GLU A 102 -2.65 -4.22 23.71
CA GLU A 102 -2.30 -3.05 24.51
C GLU A 102 -1.11 -3.28 25.48
N PRO A 103 -0.97 -4.44 26.14
CA PRO A 103 0.18 -4.72 26.99
C PRO A 103 1.53 -4.63 26.28
N PHE A 104 1.56 -4.75 24.94
CA PHE A 104 2.79 -4.64 24.13
C PHE A 104 3.16 -3.18 23.78
N GLN A 105 2.39 -2.18 24.25
CA GLN A 105 2.70 -0.76 24.12
C GLN A 105 4.16 -0.39 24.41
N PRO A 106 4.82 -0.92 25.47
CA PRO A 106 6.22 -0.59 25.77
C PRO A 106 7.19 -0.98 24.66
N LEU A 107 6.91 -2.05 23.91
CA LEU A 107 7.73 -2.47 22.76
C LEU A 107 7.56 -1.52 21.58
N LEU A 108 6.32 -1.12 21.29
CA LEU A 108 6.01 -0.17 20.21
C LEU A 108 6.61 1.21 20.51
N ALA A 109 6.58 1.64 21.77
CA ALA A 109 7.16 2.91 22.22
C ALA A 109 8.69 3.02 22.03
N ARG A 110 9.39 1.90 21.82
CA ARG A 110 10.84 1.90 21.49
C ARG A 110 11.12 2.39 20.08
N ILE A 111 10.21 2.16 19.15
CA ILE A 111 10.41 2.42 17.72
C ILE A 111 9.57 3.58 17.19
N ALA A 112 8.45 3.89 17.85
CA ALA A 112 7.53 4.94 17.41
C ALA A 112 6.95 5.72 18.59
N ALA A 113 6.68 7.01 18.38
CA ALA A 113 6.03 7.89 19.35
C ALA A 113 4.51 7.79 19.23
N VAL A 114 3.97 6.58 19.41
CA VAL A 114 2.54 6.27 19.28
C VAL A 114 2.02 5.55 20.51
N ARG A 115 0.70 5.53 20.65
CA ARG A 115 -0.03 4.84 21.72
C ARG A 115 -0.98 3.81 21.13
N LEU A 116 -0.76 2.55 21.50
CA LEU A 116 -1.64 1.43 21.18
C LEU A 116 -2.85 1.46 22.10
N ARG A 117 -4.04 1.70 21.56
CA ARG A 117 -5.27 1.89 22.31
C ARG A 117 -6.13 0.64 22.38
N ALA A 118 -6.15 -0.12 21.31
CA ALA A 118 -6.96 -1.32 21.19
C ALA A 118 -6.38 -2.25 20.15
N GLY A 119 -6.81 -3.50 20.18
CA GLY A 119 -6.52 -4.52 19.20
C GLY A 119 -6.55 -5.91 19.83
N GLN A 120 -7.07 -6.88 19.11
CA GLN A 120 -7.15 -8.27 19.54
C GLN A 120 -6.43 -9.17 18.55
N LEU A 121 -5.42 -9.88 19.03
CA LEU A 121 -4.61 -10.81 18.25
C LEU A 121 -5.12 -12.24 18.39
N SER A 122 -5.37 -12.87 17.26
CA SER A 122 -5.57 -14.32 17.16
C SER A 122 -4.51 -14.91 16.24
N ALA A 123 -3.89 -16.00 16.64
CA ALA A 123 -2.82 -16.64 15.87
C ALA A 123 -2.84 -18.16 16.02
N THR A 124 -2.42 -18.86 14.98
CA THR A 124 -2.13 -20.28 15.04
C THR A 124 -0.74 -20.49 14.45
N THR A 125 0.17 -21.04 15.26
CA THR A 125 1.58 -21.16 14.91
C THR A 125 2.08 -22.58 15.21
N ARG A 126 2.78 -23.19 14.26
CA ARG A 126 3.62 -24.35 14.49
C ARG A 126 4.99 -23.87 14.98
N VAL A 127 5.46 -24.44 16.06
CA VAL A 127 6.75 -24.12 16.67
C VAL A 127 7.68 -25.31 16.48
N GLU A 128 8.87 -25.06 16.00
CA GLU A 128 9.96 -26.01 15.95
C GLU A 128 11.22 -25.39 16.55
N TYR A 129 11.75 -26.02 17.60
CA TYR A 129 13.03 -25.70 18.18
C TYR A 129 13.95 -26.89 18.07
N ARG A 130 15.20 -26.70 17.67
CA ARG A 130 16.26 -27.69 17.61
C ARG A 130 17.55 -27.07 18.14
N ALA A 131 18.06 -27.59 19.24
CA ALA A 131 19.38 -27.19 19.75
C ALA A 131 20.47 -27.47 18.69
N ALA A 132 21.45 -26.59 18.61
CA ALA A 132 22.58 -26.69 17.68
C ALA A 132 22.24 -26.74 16.19
N SER A 133 21.02 -26.34 15.80
CA SER A 133 20.62 -26.16 14.41
C SER A 133 20.62 -24.69 13.99
N SER A 134 20.74 -24.45 12.70
CA SER A 134 20.51 -23.13 12.13
C SER A 134 19.43 -23.25 11.03
N PRO A 135 18.23 -22.69 11.25
CA PRO A 135 17.79 -21.92 12.43
C PRO A 135 17.51 -22.80 13.66
N ALA A 136 17.78 -22.27 14.86
CA ALA A 136 17.43 -22.95 16.11
C ALA A 136 15.93 -22.93 16.38
N ILE A 137 15.24 -21.83 16.06
CA ILE A 137 13.79 -21.67 16.17
C ILE A 137 13.21 -21.41 14.78
N ARG A 138 12.14 -22.13 14.46
CA ARG A 138 11.27 -21.89 13.31
C ARG A 138 9.84 -21.84 13.78
N LEU A 139 9.13 -20.80 13.33
CA LEU A 139 7.69 -20.63 13.54
C LEU A 139 7.02 -20.54 12.17
N ASP A 140 5.96 -21.31 11.96
CA ASP A 140 5.15 -21.26 10.74
C ASP A 140 3.69 -21.10 11.14
N GLY A 141 3.00 -20.11 10.57
CA GLY A 141 1.63 -19.86 11.00
C GLY A 141 0.86 -18.81 10.25
N ARG A 142 -0.24 -18.43 10.86
CA ARG A 142 -1.12 -17.33 10.42
C ARG A 142 -1.56 -16.52 11.63
N ALA A 143 -1.87 -15.26 11.41
CA ALA A 143 -2.34 -14.35 12.44
C ALA A 143 -3.46 -13.45 11.90
N GLN A 144 -4.32 -13.00 12.80
CA GLN A 144 -5.37 -12.03 12.56
C GLN A 144 -5.34 -11.02 13.68
N LEU A 145 -5.38 -9.74 13.34
CA LEU A 145 -5.44 -8.63 14.29
C LEU A 145 -6.68 -7.80 13.99
N THR A 146 -7.63 -7.80 14.93
CA THR A 146 -8.92 -7.11 14.78
C THR A 146 -8.99 -5.87 15.64
N ALA A 147 -9.79 -4.91 15.20
CA ALA A 147 -10.11 -3.66 15.93
C ALA A 147 -8.86 -2.92 16.42
N LEU A 148 -7.80 -2.88 15.61
CA LEU A 148 -6.61 -2.11 15.96
C LEU A 148 -6.92 -0.61 15.98
N ARG A 149 -6.42 0.06 17.03
CA ARG A 149 -6.36 1.52 17.11
C ARG A 149 -5.05 1.98 17.69
N VAL A 150 -4.37 2.85 16.93
CA VAL A 150 -3.10 3.48 17.29
C VAL A 150 -3.27 4.99 17.19
N ASP A 151 -3.05 5.69 18.29
CA ASP A 151 -3.10 7.15 18.37
C ASP A 151 -1.70 7.73 18.54
N GLU A 152 -1.56 9.04 18.40
CA GLU A 152 -0.33 9.75 18.73
C GLU A 152 0.00 9.61 20.22
N ALA A 153 1.30 9.53 20.55
CA ALA A 153 1.74 9.42 21.95
C ALA A 153 1.42 10.69 22.76
N ARG A 154 1.46 11.86 22.13
CA ARG A 154 1.12 13.16 22.71
C ARG A 154 -0.03 13.75 21.91
N GLY A 155 -1.25 13.54 22.39
CA GLY A 155 -2.47 13.96 21.72
C GLY A 155 -3.51 12.87 21.64
N SER A 156 -4.57 13.11 20.89
CA SER A 156 -5.67 12.17 20.63
C SER A 156 -5.85 11.89 19.13
N GLY A 157 -4.92 12.36 18.29
CA GLY A 157 -4.97 12.18 16.85
C GLY A 157 -4.84 10.71 16.47
N LEU A 158 -5.75 10.23 15.63
CA LEU A 158 -5.65 8.90 15.04
C LEU A 158 -4.44 8.84 14.11
N VAL A 159 -3.55 7.88 14.32
CA VAL A 159 -2.45 7.57 13.41
C VAL A 159 -2.86 6.47 12.45
N LEU A 160 -3.41 5.38 13.00
CA LEU A 160 -3.79 4.20 12.23
C LEU A 160 -4.86 3.41 12.96
N ALA A 161 -5.88 2.96 12.25
CA ALA A 161 -6.83 1.98 12.73
C ALA A 161 -7.22 1.03 11.58
N TRP A 162 -7.78 -0.12 11.91
CA TRP A 162 -8.46 -0.99 10.95
C TRP A 162 -9.47 -1.90 11.64
N LYS A 163 -10.40 -2.40 10.86
CA LYS A 163 -11.38 -3.39 11.32
C LYS A 163 -10.71 -4.75 11.53
N GLN A 164 -9.96 -5.20 10.53
CA GLN A 164 -9.30 -6.49 10.54
C GLN A 164 -8.03 -6.47 9.68
N ALA A 165 -6.98 -7.13 10.15
CA ALA A 165 -5.82 -7.48 9.36
C ALA A 165 -5.59 -9.00 9.46
N GLN A 166 -5.40 -9.66 8.33
CA GLN A 166 -5.07 -11.08 8.25
C GLN A 166 -3.69 -11.24 7.62
N ALA A 167 -2.85 -12.06 8.23
CA ALA A 167 -1.53 -12.41 7.72
C ALA A 167 -1.41 -13.93 7.60
N ASN A 168 -1.11 -14.39 6.40
CA ASN A 168 -0.95 -15.80 6.07
C ASN A 168 0.51 -16.09 5.67
N ASP A 169 0.88 -17.36 5.72
CA ASP A 169 2.23 -17.83 5.37
C ASP A 169 3.33 -17.11 6.16
N ILE A 170 3.08 -16.93 7.46
CA ILE A 170 4.05 -16.33 8.37
C ILE A 170 5.12 -17.36 8.66
N VAL A 171 6.37 -17.03 8.36
CA VAL A 171 7.55 -17.84 8.69
C VAL A 171 8.54 -16.97 9.43
N PHE A 172 8.87 -17.36 10.66
CA PHE A 172 9.95 -16.75 11.43
C PHE A 172 11.08 -17.76 11.63
N THR A 173 12.31 -17.30 11.48
CA THR A 173 13.52 -18.06 11.81
C THR A 173 14.43 -17.22 12.71
N SER A 174 15.13 -17.87 13.66
CA SER A 174 15.98 -17.15 14.62
C SER A 174 17.41 -16.91 14.13
N GLN A 175 17.91 -17.75 13.24
CA GLN A 175 19.30 -17.69 12.74
C GLN A 175 19.34 -18.13 11.27
N PRO A 176 19.47 -17.16 10.33
CA PRO A 176 19.40 -15.72 10.56
C PRO A 176 18.01 -15.29 11.04
N ALA A 177 17.95 -14.19 11.82
CA ALA A 177 16.68 -13.64 12.28
C ALA A 177 15.91 -13.07 11.09
N ARG A 178 14.86 -13.79 10.64
CA ARG A 178 14.05 -13.44 9.48
C ARG A 178 12.58 -13.69 9.77
N LEU A 179 11.76 -12.73 9.39
CA LEU A 179 10.29 -12.82 9.36
C LEU A 179 9.82 -12.65 7.91
N THR A 180 9.21 -13.69 7.37
CA THR A 180 8.55 -13.63 6.06
C THR A 180 7.06 -13.76 6.24
N VAL A 181 6.28 -12.96 5.54
CA VAL A 181 4.82 -13.03 5.50
C VAL A 181 4.41 -13.09 4.03
N GLY A 182 3.67 -14.11 3.64
CA GLY A 182 3.27 -14.28 2.25
C GLY A 182 2.24 -13.23 1.84
N ASN A 183 1.10 -13.22 2.49
CA ASN A 183 0.00 -12.32 2.16
C ASN A 183 -0.54 -11.65 3.43
N VAL A 184 -0.73 -10.34 3.35
CA VAL A 184 -1.41 -9.53 4.36
C VAL A 184 -2.60 -8.83 3.71
N GLN A 185 -3.78 -8.99 4.27
CA GLN A 185 -5.00 -8.29 3.87
C GLN A 185 -5.48 -7.43 5.03
N ILE A 186 -5.78 -6.16 4.77
CA ILE A 186 -6.29 -5.22 5.78
C ILE A 186 -7.61 -4.64 5.29
N GLU A 187 -8.65 -4.84 6.07
CA GLU A 187 -10.02 -4.38 5.82
C GLU A 187 -10.30 -3.08 6.56
N ALA A 188 -10.86 -2.12 5.85
CA ALA A 188 -11.23 -0.80 6.33
C ALA A 188 -10.12 -0.09 7.12
N PRO A 189 -8.88 0.02 6.56
CA PRO A 189 -7.83 0.79 7.20
C PRO A 189 -8.20 2.28 7.23
N GLN A 190 -7.92 2.92 8.34
CA GLN A 190 -8.03 4.37 8.50
C GLN A 190 -6.66 4.91 8.89
N GLY A 191 -6.17 5.89 8.17
CA GLY A 191 -4.87 6.50 8.42
C GLY A 191 -4.91 8.00 8.31
N THR A 192 -4.05 8.69 9.08
CA THR A 192 -3.90 10.15 9.00
C THR A 192 -2.51 10.51 8.51
N LEU A 193 -2.47 11.22 7.39
CA LEU A 193 -1.26 11.83 6.85
C LEU A 193 -1.35 13.34 7.05
N GLU A 194 -0.53 13.89 7.94
CA GLU A 194 -0.56 15.31 8.28
C GLU A 194 0.77 15.98 7.95
N ILE A 195 0.71 17.14 7.28
CA ILE A 195 1.81 18.11 7.23
C ILE A 195 1.59 19.08 8.39
N THR A 196 2.48 19.04 9.38
CA THR A 196 2.39 19.88 10.58
C THR A 196 2.68 21.36 10.28
N ARG A 197 2.39 22.26 11.23
CA ARG A 197 2.72 23.68 11.13
C ARG A 197 4.21 23.94 10.86
N ASP A 198 5.08 23.04 11.33
CA ASP A 198 6.53 23.08 11.08
C ASP A 198 6.92 22.48 9.72
N ARG A 199 5.95 22.23 8.84
CA ARG A 199 6.13 21.66 7.48
C ARG A 199 6.79 20.28 7.47
N LYS A 200 6.55 19.48 8.50
CA LYS A 200 7.03 18.10 8.62
C LYS A 200 5.87 17.13 8.49
N LEU A 201 6.13 16.00 7.86
CA LEU A 201 5.16 14.90 7.86
C LEU A 201 5.08 14.27 9.25
N ASN A 202 3.85 14.06 9.76
CA ASN A 202 3.61 13.41 11.05
C ASN A 202 4.30 12.04 11.14
N LEU A 203 4.27 11.24 10.09
CA LEU A 203 4.96 9.94 10.02
C LEU A 203 6.46 10.04 10.34
N ALA A 204 7.14 11.07 9.86
CA ALA A 204 8.56 11.30 10.15
C ALA A 204 8.80 11.67 11.63
N LEU A 205 7.82 12.32 12.27
CA LEU A 205 7.88 12.68 13.69
C LEU A 205 7.53 11.50 14.61
N LEU A 206 6.68 10.58 14.13
CA LEU A 206 6.27 9.40 14.88
C LEU A 206 7.39 8.36 14.97
N LEU A 207 8.22 8.23 13.93
CA LEU A 207 9.35 7.31 13.93
C LEU A 207 10.48 7.88 14.80
N ARG A 208 10.81 7.20 15.89
CA ARG A 208 11.93 7.57 16.75
C ARG A 208 13.24 7.29 16.01
N ARG A 209 14.02 8.33 15.74
CA ARG A 209 15.42 8.15 15.32
C ARG A 209 16.16 7.44 16.45
N ARG A 210 16.74 6.29 16.18
CA ARG A 210 17.73 5.69 17.07
C ARG A 210 18.83 6.71 17.30
N PRO A 211 19.12 7.15 18.55
CA PRO A 211 20.23 8.09 18.76
C PRO A 211 21.48 7.46 18.16
N ALA A 212 22.16 8.20 17.30
CA ALA A 212 23.50 7.82 16.87
C ALA A 212 24.34 7.75 18.14
N THR A 213 24.97 6.61 18.40
CA THR A 213 25.92 6.46 19.50
C THR A 213 27.00 7.52 19.29
N PRO A 214 27.27 8.42 20.26
CA PRO A 214 28.32 9.41 20.11
C PRO A 214 29.64 8.71 19.81
N PRO A 215 30.44 9.18 18.85
CA PRO A 215 31.77 8.64 18.63
C PRO A 215 32.60 8.92 19.87
N GLY A 216 32.96 7.89 20.64
CA GLY A 216 33.83 8.01 21.82
C GLY A 216 33.33 7.40 23.13
N SER A 217 32.12 6.83 23.20
CA SER A 217 31.71 6.08 24.38
C SER A 217 32.45 4.75 24.42
N PRO A 218 33.24 4.43 25.52
CA PRO A 218 33.87 3.14 25.64
C PRO A 218 32.78 2.07 25.71
N ALA A 219 32.88 1.07 24.83
CA ALA A 219 31.95 -0.05 24.76
C ALA A 219 32.14 -0.93 26.02
N SER A 220 31.48 -0.56 27.11
CA SER A 220 31.32 -1.42 28.28
C SER A 220 30.36 -2.56 27.94
N GLY A 221 30.91 -3.73 27.75
CA GLY A 221 30.20 -5.00 27.59
C GLY A 221 29.85 -5.28 26.13
N ARG A 222 30.53 -6.25 25.54
CA ARG A 222 30.17 -6.90 24.27
C ARG A 222 28.75 -7.47 24.31
N ALA A 223 27.74 -6.64 24.26
CA ALA A 223 26.48 -7.07 23.69
C ALA A 223 26.77 -7.42 22.21
N ARG A 224 26.82 -8.71 21.89
CA ARG A 224 26.84 -9.16 20.50
C ARG A 224 25.72 -8.41 19.80
N ALA A 225 26.07 -7.49 18.90
CA ALA A 225 25.12 -6.87 18.02
C ALA A 225 24.44 -8.02 17.25
N GLY A 226 23.27 -8.44 17.71
CA GLY A 226 22.48 -9.47 17.04
C GLY A 226 22.22 -9.00 15.61
N THR A 227 22.31 -9.91 14.67
CA THR A 227 21.94 -9.64 13.27
C THR A 227 20.54 -9.00 13.27
N PRO A 228 20.36 -7.83 12.66
CA PRO A 228 19.05 -7.16 12.65
C PRO A 228 18.01 -8.10 12.04
N LEU A 229 16.79 -8.08 12.60
CA LEU A 229 15.66 -8.85 12.09
C LEU A 229 15.36 -8.40 10.66
N GLU A 230 15.47 -9.31 9.72
CA GLU A 230 15.02 -9.11 8.35
C GLU A 230 13.51 -9.37 8.27
N VAL A 231 12.76 -8.39 7.80
CA VAL A 231 11.31 -8.49 7.59
C VAL A 231 11.01 -8.41 6.11
N ARG A 232 10.21 -9.34 5.61
CA ARG A 232 9.70 -9.36 4.24
C ARG A 232 8.21 -9.66 4.24
N VAL A 233 7.45 -8.86 3.50
CA VAL A 233 6.05 -9.13 3.18
C VAL A 233 5.93 -9.20 1.66
N ASP A 234 5.47 -10.33 1.16
CA ASP A 234 5.44 -10.55 -0.27
C ASP A 234 4.31 -9.75 -0.94
N ARG A 235 3.13 -9.73 -0.31
CA ARG A 235 1.99 -8.93 -0.74
C ARG A 235 1.25 -8.34 0.45
N LEU A 236 0.91 -7.07 0.37
CA LEU A 236 0.00 -6.37 1.27
C LEU A 236 -1.13 -5.78 0.42
N HIS A 237 -2.37 -6.12 0.78
CA HIS A 237 -3.56 -5.55 0.17
C HIS A 237 -4.39 -4.80 1.21
N LEU A 238 -4.82 -3.59 0.86
CA LEU A 238 -5.72 -2.75 1.64
C LEU A 238 -7.03 -2.64 0.89
N ALA A 239 -8.15 -2.87 1.57
CA ALA A 239 -9.48 -2.76 0.99
C ALA A 239 -10.38 -1.83 1.80
N ASP A 240 -11.18 -1.02 1.11
CA ASP A 240 -12.17 -0.09 1.67
C ASP A 240 -11.60 0.88 2.72
N GLY A 241 -10.41 1.40 2.44
CA GLY A 241 -9.70 2.28 3.36
C GLY A 241 -10.16 3.74 3.30
N VAL A 242 -9.79 4.50 4.34
CA VAL A 242 -9.92 5.96 4.40
C VAL A 242 -8.57 6.57 4.78
N LEU A 243 -8.06 7.42 3.92
CA LEU A 243 -6.87 8.23 4.21
C LEU A 243 -7.29 9.68 4.46
N HIS A 244 -7.20 10.10 5.70
CA HIS A 244 -7.36 11.50 6.09
C HIS A 244 -6.07 12.26 5.82
N PHE A 245 -6.11 13.21 4.88
CA PHE A 245 -4.98 14.10 4.61
C PHE A 245 -5.25 15.48 5.18
N ALA A 246 -4.30 16.00 5.95
CA ALA A 246 -4.35 17.36 6.52
C ALA A 246 -3.06 18.12 6.23
N ASP A 247 -3.16 19.37 5.81
CA ASP A 247 -2.02 20.30 5.72
C ASP A 247 -2.27 21.51 6.61
N ARG A 248 -1.58 21.52 7.75
CA ARG A 248 -1.65 22.59 8.75
C ARG A 248 -0.53 23.65 8.57
N SER A 249 0.31 23.50 7.56
CA SER A 249 1.40 24.45 7.26
C SER A 249 0.91 25.67 6.48
N LEU A 250 -0.30 25.58 5.92
CA LEU A 250 -0.94 26.63 5.15
C LEU A 250 -1.51 27.73 6.05
N VAL A 251 -1.75 28.93 5.48
CA VAL A 251 -2.39 30.05 6.19
C VAL A 251 -3.78 29.67 6.72
N LEU A 252 -4.53 28.94 5.90
CA LEU A 252 -5.76 28.26 6.29
C LEU A 252 -5.50 26.76 6.22
N PRO A 253 -5.83 25.99 7.26
CA PRO A 253 -5.66 24.53 7.21
C PRO A 253 -6.47 23.91 6.08
N PHE A 254 -5.87 22.89 5.46
CA PHE A 254 -6.53 22.07 4.46
C PHE A 254 -6.73 20.66 4.99
N GLU A 255 -7.91 20.09 4.80
CA GLU A 255 -8.23 18.72 5.19
C GLU A 255 -9.09 18.06 4.12
N ARG A 256 -8.78 16.81 3.77
CA ARG A 256 -9.55 16.00 2.81
C ARG A 256 -9.37 14.52 3.06
N ASP A 257 -10.42 13.77 2.79
CA ASP A 257 -10.42 12.33 2.83
C ASP A 257 -10.30 11.74 1.43
N ILE A 258 -9.53 10.67 1.32
CA ILE A 258 -9.56 9.74 0.21
C ILE A 258 -10.27 8.50 0.73
N GLU A 259 -11.47 8.26 0.21
CA GLU A 259 -12.38 7.20 0.63
C GLU A 259 -12.32 6.01 -0.32
N GLY A 260 -12.75 4.82 0.17
CA GLY A 260 -12.73 3.60 -0.63
C GLY A 260 -11.32 3.32 -1.16
N LEU A 261 -10.31 3.54 -0.32
CA LEU A 261 -8.90 3.34 -0.67
C LEU A 261 -8.64 1.84 -0.85
N GLU A 262 -8.31 1.48 -2.09
CA GLU A 262 -7.77 0.19 -2.46
C GLU A 262 -6.28 0.35 -2.70
N ALA A 263 -5.44 -0.51 -2.13
CA ALA A 263 -4.01 -0.47 -2.41
C ALA A 263 -3.39 -1.87 -2.38
N THR A 264 -2.49 -2.10 -3.30
CA THR A 264 -1.67 -3.32 -3.34
C THR A 264 -0.20 -2.93 -3.32
N LEU A 265 0.52 -3.48 -2.35
CA LEU A 265 1.97 -3.36 -2.27
C LEU A 265 2.58 -4.76 -2.37
N VAL A 266 3.63 -4.90 -3.16
CA VAL A 266 4.35 -6.16 -3.29
C VAL A 266 5.83 -5.97 -2.99
N ASN A 267 6.47 -7.05 -2.55
CA ASN A 267 7.90 -7.08 -2.25
C ASN A 267 8.35 -6.06 -1.17
N LEU A 268 7.56 -5.91 -0.10
CA LEU A 268 7.94 -5.05 1.02
C LEU A 268 9.10 -5.70 1.78
N SER A 269 10.18 -4.95 2.00
CA SER A 269 11.38 -5.49 2.65
C SER A 269 12.06 -4.47 3.54
N SER A 270 12.62 -4.96 4.64
CA SER A 270 13.51 -4.18 5.50
C SER A 270 14.97 -4.16 5.02
N ARG A 271 15.29 -4.87 3.92
CA ARG A 271 16.63 -4.86 3.34
C ARG A 271 16.89 -3.57 2.56
N PRO A 272 18.03 -2.92 2.78
CA PRO A 272 18.45 -1.82 1.92
C PRO A 272 18.58 -2.28 0.46
N GLY A 273 18.13 -1.46 -0.47
CA GLY A 273 18.21 -1.73 -1.92
C GLY A 273 17.05 -2.54 -2.51
N GLU A 274 16.29 -3.29 -1.71
CA GLU A 274 15.03 -3.90 -2.18
C GLU A 274 13.94 -2.83 -2.33
N ARG A 275 13.12 -2.96 -3.38
CA ARG A 275 12.09 -1.99 -3.74
C ARG A 275 10.72 -2.65 -3.66
N ALA A 276 9.84 -2.07 -2.88
CA ALA A 276 8.42 -2.39 -2.94
C ALA A 276 7.78 -1.69 -4.12
N GLN A 277 6.85 -2.36 -4.79
CA GLN A 277 5.98 -1.76 -5.80
C GLN A 277 4.63 -1.45 -5.17
N LEU A 278 4.04 -0.34 -5.57
CA LEU A 278 2.78 0.19 -5.05
C LEU A 278 1.82 0.47 -6.20
N GLU A 279 0.58 0.05 -6.04
CA GLU A 279 -0.59 0.54 -6.77
C GLU A 279 -1.67 0.88 -5.77
N ALA A 280 -2.30 2.04 -5.92
CA ALA A 280 -3.37 2.50 -5.05
C ALA A 280 -4.37 3.34 -5.82
N GLY A 281 -5.64 3.28 -5.41
CA GLY A 281 -6.71 4.10 -5.93
C GLY A 281 -7.72 4.42 -4.84
N GLY A 282 -8.43 5.54 -4.99
CA GLY A 282 -9.47 5.96 -4.04
C GLY A 282 -10.27 7.14 -4.58
N ARG A 283 -11.33 7.49 -3.90
CA ARG A 283 -12.27 8.54 -4.28
C ARG A 283 -12.07 9.79 -3.44
N ILE A 284 -12.21 10.94 -4.06
CA ILE A 284 -12.24 12.24 -3.39
C ILE A 284 -13.62 12.85 -3.64
N ALA A 285 -14.42 13.02 -2.58
CA ALA A 285 -15.78 13.54 -2.71
C ALA A 285 -15.83 14.90 -3.44
N PRO A 286 -16.86 15.16 -4.30
CA PRO A 286 -17.98 14.28 -4.60
C PRO A 286 -17.74 13.30 -5.77
N TYR A 287 -16.85 13.59 -6.71
CA TYR A 287 -16.63 12.81 -7.96
C TYR A 287 -15.16 12.77 -8.38
N GLY A 288 -14.27 13.12 -7.48
CA GLY A 288 -12.83 13.05 -7.73
C GLY A 288 -12.28 11.63 -7.54
N GLU A 289 -11.21 11.34 -8.23
CA GLU A 289 -10.45 10.11 -8.12
C GLU A 289 -8.99 10.43 -7.80
N ALA A 290 -8.35 9.58 -7.00
CA ALA A 290 -6.90 9.59 -6.78
C ALA A 290 -6.34 8.23 -7.13
N LYS A 291 -5.25 8.20 -7.88
CA LYS A 291 -4.48 7.00 -8.21
C LYS A 291 -3.01 7.22 -7.86
N ALA A 292 -2.33 6.20 -7.40
CA ALA A 292 -0.90 6.24 -7.19
C ALA A 292 -0.26 4.92 -7.61
N SER A 293 0.91 5.01 -8.24
CA SER A 293 1.69 3.84 -8.61
C SER A 293 3.18 4.15 -8.53
N GLY A 294 4.01 3.13 -8.36
CA GLY A 294 5.44 3.34 -8.34
C GLY A 294 6.22 2.33 -7.52
N ALA A 295 7.47 2.69 -7.22
CA ALA A 295 8.38 1.85 -6.47
C ALA A 295 9.12 2.64 -5.39
N VAL A 296 9.31 2.04 -4.21
CA VAL A 296 9.97 2.67 -3.07
C VAL A 296 10.86 1.68 -2.32
N ALA A 297 12.07 2.09 -1.98
CA ALA A 297 12.92 1.34 -1.06
C ALA A 297 12.49 1.65 0.39
N LEU A 298 11.61 0.82 0.97
CA LEU A 298 11.01 1.09 2.29
C LEU A 298 12.03 1.24 3.41
N ALA A 299 13.12 0.48 3.37
CA ALA A 299 14.21 0.58 4.34
C ALA A 299 15.03 1.88 4.21
N ALA A 300 15.01 2.52 3.06
CA ALA A 300 15.78 3.71 2.75
C ALA A 300 15.09 4.57 1.66
N PRO A 301 13.92 5.17 1.93
CA PRO A 301 13.13 5.87 0.90
C PRO A 301 13.85 7.06 0.28
N LEU A 302 14.80 7.67 0.98
CA LEU A 302 15.66 8.71 0.41
C LEU A 302 16.72 8.16 -0.56
N GLN A 303 17.04 6.87 -0.52
CA GLN A 303 17.92 6.26 -1.51
C GLN A 303 17.20 6.01 -2.82
N PHE A 304 15.95 5.57 -2.74
CA PHE A 304 15.13 5.37 -3.92
C PHE A 304 13.64 5.48 -3.61
N THR A 305 12.96 6.37 -4.35
CA THR A 305 11.52 6.49 -4.50
C THR A 305 11.23 6.93 -5.93
N ASP A 306 10.34 6.28 -6.64
CA ASP A 306 9.80 6.72 -7.94
C ASP A 306 8.30 6.47 -7.90
N VAL A 307 7.52 7.52 -7.66
CA VAL A 307 6.07 7.44 -7.46
C VAL A 307 5.38 8.45 -8.35
N ARG A 308 4.33 8.01 -9.03
CA ARG A 308 3.38 8.84 -9.76
C ARG A 308 2.05 8.84 -9.02
N ALA A 309 1.47 10.01 -8.85
CA ALA A 309 0.11 10.16 -8.32
C ALA A 309 -0.73 11.00 -9.30
N GLN A 310 -1.94 10.56 -9.57
CA GLN A 310 -2.88 11.22 -10.47
C GLN A 310 -4.15 11.53 -9.71
N PHE A 311 -4.63 12.74 -9.89
CA PHE A 311 -5.88 13.22 -9.32
C PHE A 311 -6.76 13.70 -10.45
N GLU A 312 -7.97 13.19 -10.54
CA GLU A 312 -8.88 13.46 -11.63
C GLU A 312 -10.20 14.02 -11.10
N ASN A 313 -10.77 14.98 -11.82
CA ASN A 313 -12.08 15.56 -11.53
C ASN A 313 -12.24 16.13 -10.10
N VAL A 314 -11.16 16.63 -9.50
CA VAL A 314 -11.17 17.19 -8.15
C VAL A 314 -11.69 18.62 -8.18
N LYS A 315 -12.70 18.96 -7.37
CA LYS A 315 -13.19 20.33 -7.26
C LYS A 315 -12.15 21.24 -6.62
N VAL A 316 -11.87 22.38 -7.28
CA VAL A 316 -10.80 23.32 -6.85
C VAL A 316 -11.21 24.22 -5.67
N PRO A 317 -12.45 24.68 -5.50
CA PRO A 317 -12.79 25.58 -4.39
C PRO A 317 -12.31 25.09 -3.00
N PRO A 318 -12.42 23.79 -2.65
CA PRO A 318 -11.88 23.28 -1.39
C PRO A 318 -10.35 23.35 -1.28
N LEU A 319 -9.63 23.47 -2.41
CA LEU A 319 -8.16 23.64 -2.44
C LEU A 319 -7.73 25.11 -2.25
N SER A 320 -8.67 26.03 -2.03
CA SER A 320 -8.38 27.46 -1.82
C SER A 320 -7.33 27.74 -0.74
N PRO A 321 -7.16 26.96 0.35
CA PRO A 321 -6.04 27.16 1.28
C PRO A 321 -4.66 27.18 0.62
N TYR A 322 -4.44 26.35 -0.41
CA TYR A 322 -3.20 26.37 -1.19
C TYR A 322 -3.09 27.62 -2.05
N THR A 323 -4.15 27.96 -2.82
CA THR A 323 -4.11 29.13 -3.70
C THR A 323 -4.03 30.46 -2.92
N ILE A 324 -4.65 30.52 -1.75
CA ILE A 324 -4.51 31.67 -0.84
C ILE A 324 -3.06 31.78 -0.35
N THR A 325 -2.46 30.65 0.08
CA THR A 325 -1.08 30.65 0.60
C THR A 325 -0.06 31.03 -0.46
N PHE A 326 -0.19 30.51 -1.70
CA PHE A 326 0.82 30.69 -2.75
C PHE A 326 0.48 31.81 -3.74
N ALA A 327 -0.79 32.16 -3.91
CA ALA A 327 -1.23 33.14 -4.89
C ALA A 327 -2.09 34.30 -4.32
N GLY A 328 -2.41 34.28 -3.03
CA GLY A 328 -3.19 35.33 -2.36
C GLY A 328 -4.65 35.41 -2.83
N ARG A 329 -5.19 34.39 -3.48
CA ARG A 329 -6.55 34.35 -4.02
C ARG A 329 -7.25 33.04 -3.69
N ALA A 330 -8.52 33.12 -3.33
CA ALA A 330 -9.39 31.94 -3.31
C ALA A 330 -9.74 31.51 -4.73
N VAL A 331 -10.33 30.32 -4.88
CA VAL A 331 -10.89 29.85 -6.13
C VAL A 331 -12.40 29.65 -5.96
N ALA A 332 -13.18 30.33 -6.83
CA ALA A 332 -14.63 30.26 -6.79
C ALA A 332 -15.18 29.02 -7.53
N ALA A 333 -14.54 28.63 -8.64
CA ALA A 333 -14.95 27.47 -9.41
C ALA A 333 -13.75 26.87 -10.16
N GLY A 334 -13.90 25.61 -10.54
CA GLY A 334 -12.94 24.87 -11.35
C GLY A 334 -12.92 23.40 -11.01
N THR A 335 -12.43 22.60 -11.96
CA THR A 335 -12.22 21.16 -11.79
C THR A 335 -10.78 20.84 -12.18
N LEU A 336 -10.05 20.17 -11.29
CA LEU A 336 -8.63 19.90 -11.39
C LEU A 336 -8.37 18.47 -11.87
N TRP A 337 -7.44 18.37 -12.79
CA TRP A 337 -6.64 17.17 -13.10
C TRP A 337 -5.20 17.48 -12.75
N LEU A 338 -4.56 16.61 -11.98
CA LEU A 338 -3.19 16.80 -11.50
C LEU A 338 -2.42 15.50 -11.65
N ASP A 339 -1.32 15.52 -12.38
CA ASP A 339 -0.36 14.43 -12.49
C ASP A 339 0.92 14.84 -11.77
N VAL A 340 1.30 14.08 -10.77
CA VAL A 340 2.46 14.30 -9.92
C VAL A 340 3.43 13.15 -10.10
N ARG A 341 4.66 13.43 -10.48
CA ARG A 341 5.71 12.43 -10.53
C ARG A 341 6.89 12.85 -9.69
N TYR A 342 7.23 12.05 -8.68
CA TYR A 342 8.34 12.31 -7.79
C TYR A 342 9.34 11.17 -7.81
N ARG A 343 10.58 11.52 -8.19
CA ARG A 343 11.72 10.62 -8.17
C ARG A 343 12.75 11.11 -7.18
N ILE A 344 13.11 10.24 -6.24
CA ILE A 344 14.16 10.50 -5.25
C ILE A 344 15.25 9.48 -5.45
N VAL A 345 16.48 9.96 -5.66
CA VAL A 345 17.67 9.11 -5.77
C VAL A 345 18.76 9.72 -4.91
N ASN A 346 19.25 8.97 -3.92
CA ASN A 346 20.28 9.42 -2.99
C ASN A 346 19.98 10.81 -2.37
N GLY A 347 18.73 11.02 -1.95
CA GLY A 347 18.26 12.26 -1.35
C GLY A 347 17.99 13.41 -2.31
N GLN A 348 18.31 13.27 -3.59
CA GLN A 348 17.97 14.27 -4.61
C GLN A 348 16.54 14.02 -5.10
N LEU A 349 15.68 15.02 -4.93
CA LEU A 349 14.31 15.03 -5.43
C LEU A 349 14.28 15.68 -6.81
N ASP A 350 13.67 14.97 -7.76
CA ASP A 350 13.25 15.51 -9.05
C ASP A 350 11.75 15.23 -9.20
N GLY A 351 10.95 16.27 -9.24
CA GLY A 351 9.49 16.21 -9.26
C GLY A 351 8.91 17.07 -10.35
N ASP A 352 7.91 16.55 -11.04
CA ASP A 352 7.07 17.27 -11.98
C ASP A 352 5.62 17.23 -11.50
N ASN A 353 4.94 18.39 -11.52
CA ASN A 353 3.53 18.53 -11.24
C ASN A 353 2.87 19.17 -12.47
N ASP A 354 2.08 18.40 -13.20
CA ASP A 354 1.31 18.87 -14.33
C ASP A 354 -0.15 19.11 -13.90
N LEU A 355 -0.53 20.38 -13.79
CA LEU A 355 -1.89 20.81 -13.46
C LEU A 355 -2.69 21.15 -14.71
N SER A 356 -3.93 20.68 -14.77
CA SER A 356 -4.95 21.16 -15.71
C SER A 356 -6.23 21.48 -14.94
N ILE A 357 -6.73 22.71 -15.05
CA ILE A 357 -7.98 23.13 -14.39
C ILE A 357 -8.97 23.57 -15.45
N GLN A 358 -10.11 22.92 -15.52
CA GLN A 358 -11.22 23.29 -16.38
C GLN A 358 -12.07 24.36 -15.70
N ASP A 359 -12.45 25.40 -16.43
CA ASP A 359 -13.35 26.47 -16.00
C ASP A 359 -12.91 27.17 -14.71
N LEU A 360 -11.60 27.45 -14.61
CA LEU A 360 -11.01 28.13 -13.44
C LEU A 360 -11.59 29.54 -13.30
N GLN A 361 -12.20 29.81 -12.15
CA GLN A 361 -12.63 31.13 -11.74
C GLN A 361 -11.96 31.53 -10.43
N LEU A 362 -11.23 32.65 -10.47
CA LEU A 362 -10.61 33.21 -9.27
C LEU A 362 -11.69 33.86 -8.39
N GLY A 363 -11.59 33.61 -7.09
CA GLY A 363 -12.44 34.20 -6.08
C GLY A 363 -11.85 35.52 -5.52
N GLU A 364 -12.17 35.82 -4.28
CA GLU A 364 -11.73 37.03 -3.59
C GLU A 364 -10.22 37.04 -3.33
N ARG A 365 -9.65 38.26 -3.29
CA ARG A 365 -8.28 38.46 -2.81
C ARG A 365 -8.28 38.37 -1.28
N VAL A 366 -7.37 37.53 -0.76
CA VAL A 366 -7.17 37.40 0.67
C VAL A 366 -5.80 38.01 1.01
N GLN A 367 -5.74 38.91 2.00
CA GLN A 367 -4.49 39.49 2.45
C GLN A 367 -3.60 38.42 3.07
N ALA A 368 -2.65 37.90 2.30
CA ALA A 368 -1.62 36.99 2.78
C ALA A 368 -0.44 37.81 3.31
N ARG A 369 0.35 37.24 4.25
CA ARG A 369 1.52 37.94 4.88
C ARG A 369 2.61 38.40 3.89
N LYS A 370 2.63 37.87 2.67
CA LYS A 370 3.46 38.31 1.54
C LYS A 370 2.63 38.12 0.26
N PRO A 371 1.86 39.13 -0.16
CA PRO A 371 1.13 39.03 -1.43
C PRO A 371 2.15 38.91 -2.56
N VAL A 372 1.98 37.90 -3.39
CA VAL A 372 2.68 37.83 -4.67
C VAL A 372 2.01 38.85 -5.55
N ASP A 373 2.73 39.95 -5.87
CA ASP A 373 2.22 41.04 -6.70
C ASP A 373 2.27 40.66 -8.18
N LEU A 374 1.50 39.62 -8.52
CA LEU A 374 1.33 39.12 -9.89
C LEU A 374 -0.08 39.43 -10.36
N PRO A 375 -0.25 39.89 -11.60
CA PRO A 375 -1.57 40.05 -12.23
C PRO A 375 -2.15 38.67 -12.58
N LEU A 376 -2.65 37.95 -11.54
CA LEU A 376 -3.12 36.58 -11.67
C LEU A 376 -4.26 36.42 -12.67
N ASP A 377 -5.15 37.42 -12.75
CA ASP A 377 -6.25 37.41 -13.73
C ASP A 377 -5.69 37.37 -15.17
N LEU A 378 -4.62 38.11 -15.44
CA LEU A 378 -3.93 38.09 -16.72
C LEU A 378 -3.20 36.76 -16.94
N ALA A 379 -2.50 36.25 -15.90
CA ALA A 379 -1.80 34.98 -15.99
C ALA A 379 -2.77 33.82 -16.28
N VAL A 380 -3.92 33.77 -15.60
CA VAL A 380 -4.97 32.77 -15.85
C VAL A 380 -5.52 32.91 -17.27
N ALA A 381 -5.79 34.16 -17.75
CA ALA A 381 -6.27 34.38 -19.10
C ALA A 381 -5.28 33.90 -20.18
N LEU A 382 -3.97 34.12 -19.95
CA LEU A 382 -2.92 33.71 -20.89
C LEU A 382 -2.64 32.22 -20.88
N LEU A 383 -2.79 31.54 -19.72
CA LEU A 383 -2.56 30.09 -19.56
C LEU A 383 -3.82 29.24 -19.86
N THR A 384 -4.96 29.88 -20.06
CA THR A 384 -6.21 29.20 -20.43
C THR A 384 -6.28 29.02 -21.94
N ASP A 385 -6.47 27.77 -22.39
CA ASP A 385 -6.60 27.45 -23.81
C ASP A 385 -8.03 27.78 -24.36
N GLU A 386 -8.22 27.60 -25.67
CA GLU A 386 -9.49 27.84 -26.33
C GLU A 386 -10.64 26.94 -25.82
N GLN A 387 -10.31 25.86 -25.15
CA GLN A 387 -11.25 24.92 -24.53
C GLN A 387 -11.54 25.27 -23.07
N GLY A 388 -11.08 26.42 -22.57
CA GLY A 388 -11.28 26.85 -21.17
C GLY A 388 -10.40 26.13 -20.14
N ARG A 389 -9.33 25.45 -20.58
CA ARG A 389 -8.42 24.73 -19.71
C ARG A 389 -7.20 25.57 -19.37
N PHE A 390 -7.06 25.88 -18.10
CA PHE A 390 -5.85 26.44 -17.53
C PHE A 390 -4.82 25.32 -17.32
N ARG A 391 -3.60 25.47 -17.81
CA ARG A 391 -2.51 24.49 -17.66
C ARG A 391 -1.29 25.14 -17.03
N LEU A 392 -0.72 24.43 -16.04
CA LEU A 392 0.49 24.88 -15.35
C LEU A 392 1.37 23.67 -15.02
N ARG A 393 2.64 23.75 -15.39
CA ARG A 393 3.66 22.77 -14.95
C ARG A 393 4.53 23.39 -13.87
N VAL A 394 4.65 22.69 -12.74
CA VAL A 394 5.44 23.15 -11.57
C VAL A 394 6.52 22.10 -11.27
N PRO A 395 7.76 22.29 -11.74
CA PRO A 395 8.86 21.40 -11.36
C PRO A 395 9.27 21.64 -9.91
N VAL A 396 9.56 20.59 -9.16
CA VAL A 396 10.02 20.63 -7.76
C VAL A 396 11.34 19.88 -7.67
N ARG A 397 12.44 20.58 -7.35
CA ARG A 397 13.77 19.99 -7.25
C ARG A 397 14.46 20.38 -5.96
N GLY A 398 15.23 19.46 -5.38
CA GLY A 398 16.03 19.78 -4.21
C GLY A 398 16.69 18.60 -3.52
N ASP A 399 17.55 18.90 -2.55
CA ASP A 399 18.19 17.90 -1.71
C ASP A 399 17.41 17.71 -0.40
N LEU A 400 16.73 16.59 -0.26
CA LEU A 400 15.94 16.24 0.91
C LEU A 400 16.80 15.94 2.16
N ARG A 401 18.11 15.80 2.02
CA ARG A 401 19.04 15.66 3.14
C ARG A 401 19.38 17.01 3.76
N ASN A 402 19.11 18.10 3.04
CA ASN A 402 19.30 19.44 3.56
C ASN A 402 18.19 19.76 4.59
N PRO A 403 18.51 19.99 5.87
CA PRO A 403 17.50 20.27 6.89
C PRO A 403 16.75 21.61 6.68
N HIS A 404 17.27 22.46 5.79
CA HIS A 404 16.65 23.75 5.41
C HIS A 404 15.85 23.67 4.11
N PHE A 405 15.63 22.45 3.55
CA PHE A 405 14.81 22.30 2.36
C PHE A 405 13.36 22.69 2.66
N ASP A 406 12.88 23.74 1.98
CA ASP A 406 11.53 24.27 2.15
C ASP A 406 10.70 24.08 0.88
N TYR A 407 9.83 23.06 0.88
CA TYR A 407 8.92 22.77 -0.20
C TYR A 407 8.06 23.96 -0.62
N ALA A 408 7.58 24.74 0.35
CA ALA A 408 6.70 25.86 0.06
C ALA A 408 7.41 26.97 -0.73
N SER A 409 8.68 27.25 -0.38
CA SER A 409 9.49 28.20 -1.13
C SER A 409 9.79 27.70 -2.54
N VAL A 410 10.09 26.41 -2.70
CA VAL A 410 10.38 25.80 -4.02
C VAL A 410 9.14 25.86 -4.92
N ILE A 411 7.98 25.47 -4.42
CA ILE A 411 6.71 25.53 -5.15
C ILE A 411 6.33 26.98 -5.45
N GLY A 412 6.41 27.88 -4.46
CA GLY A 412 6.09 29.29 -4.63
C GLY A 412 6.97 29.96 -5.67
N ASN A 413 8.28 29.70 -5.66
CA ASN A 413 9.21 30.23 -6.65
C ASN A 413 8.92 29.67 -8.05
N ALA A 414 8.67 28.36 -8.17
CA ALA A 414 8.35 27.74 -9.44
C ALA A 414 7.03 28.29 -10.05
N ILE A 415 6.02 28.52 -9.24
CA ILE A 415 4.76 29.16 -9.67
C ILE A 415 5.04 30.60 -10.12
N THR A 416 5.73 31.40 -9.29
CA THR A 416 6.05 32.80 -9.59
C THR A 416 6.89 32.94 -10.87
N GLU A 417 7.88 32.08 -11.06
CA GLU A 417 8.74 32.07 -12.25
C GLU A 417 7.96 31.68 -13.51
N THR A 418 7.10 30.65 -13.39
CA THR A 418 6.29 30.19 -14.53
C THR A 418 5.26 31.26 -14.92
N LEU A 419 4.54 31.83 -13.95
CA LEU A 419 3.57 32.89 -14.20
C LEU A 419 4.25 34.18 -14.67
N GLY A 420 5.41 34.53 -14.11
CA GLY A 420 6.18 35.69 -14.53
C GLY A 420 6.62 35.62 -16.00
N ARG A 421 7.10 34.45 -16.44
CA ARG A 421 7.46 34.23 -17.86
C ARG A 421 6.27 34.40 -18.82
N VAL A 422 5.07 34.00 -18.40
CA VAL A 422 3.85 34.13 -19.21
C VAL A 422 3.44 35.58 -19.35
N VAL A 423 3.52 36.37 -18.28
CA VAL A 423 3.12 37.80 -18.28
C VAL A 423 4.07 38.70 -19.08
N THR A 424 5.34 38.31 -19.21
CA THR A 424 6.36 39.07 -19.97
C THR A 424 6.41 38.76 -21.44
N ALA A 425 5.66 37.73 -21.91
CA ALA A 425 5.58 37.40 -23.33
C ALA A 425 4.57 38.31 -24.07
N PRO A 426 4.90 38.82 -25.31
CA PRO A 426 4.04 39.77 -26.03
C PRO A 426 2.67 39.17 -26.38
N PHE A 427 1.66 39.97 -26.13
CA PHE A 427 0.25 39.71 -26.32
C PHE A 427 -0.08 39.01 -27.65
N ARG A 428 -0.70 37.82 -27.56
CA ARG A 428 -1.66 37.39 -28.58
C ARG A 428 -3.05 37.35 -27.95
N PHE A 429 -3.82 38.35 -28.32
CA PHE A 429 -5.20 38.55 -27.96
C PHE A 429 -6.04 37.31 -28.27
N VAL A 430 -6.63 36.69 -27.27
CA VAL A 430 -7.64 35.65 -27.49
C VAL A 430 -8.95 36.08 -26.85
N GLY A 431 -9.73 36.77 -27.65
CA GLY A 431 -11.17 36.89 -27.39
C GLY A 431 -11.88 35.68 -27.97
N ARG A 432 -12.21 34.73 -27.14
CA ARG A 432 -13.43 33.93 -27.35
C ARG A 432 -13.89 33.35 -26.01
N LEU A 433 -14.82 34.08 -25.46
CA LEU A 433 -15.80 33.57 -24.52
C LEU A 433 -16.70 32.54 -25.24
N PHE A 434 -16.97 31.45 -24.52
CA PHE A 434 -18.06 30.48 -24.66
C PHE A 434 -17.84 29.23 -25.50
N GLY A 435 -18.10 28.10 -24.86
CA GLY A 435 -18.49 26.83 -25.44
C GLY A 435 -17.47 25.70 -25.41
N GLY A 436 -16.59 25.67 -24.45
CA GLY A 436 -15.84 24.45 -24.14
C GLY A 436 -16.74 23.41 -23.49
N GLY A 437 -17.60 22.76 -24.27
CA GLY A 437 -18.29 21.58 -23.80
C GLY A 437 -17.23 20.51 -23.49
N GLU A 438 -17.13 20.06 -22.24
CA GLU A 438 -16.60 18.73 -21.97
C GLU A 438 -17.14 17.79 -23.03
N ARG A 439 -16.36 16.84 -23.51
CA ARG A 439 -16.85 15.80 -24.43
C ARG A 439 -17.87 14.90 -23.71
N MET A 440 -19.03 15.47 -23.32
CA MET A 440 -20.12 14.72 -22.67
C MET A 440 -20.67 13.59 -23.55
N GLN A 441 -20.26 13.55 -24.81
CA GLN A 441 -20.60 12.50 -25.75
C GLN A 441 -19.70 11.27 -25.65
N VAL A 442 -18.71 11.31 -24.77
CA VAL A 442 -17.72 10.25 -24.64
C VAL A 442 -17.54 9.88 -23.17
N ILE A 443 -17.66 8.59 -22.90
CA ILE A 443 -17.32 7.97 -21.60
C ILE A 443 -16.05 7.15 -21.80
N ALA A 444 -15.03 7.44 -21.04
CA ALA A 444 -13.75 6.75 -21.09
C ALA A 444 -13.72 5.57 -20.14
N PHE A 445 -13.17 4.44 -20.59
CA PHE A 445 -12.90 3.27 -19.77
C PHE A 445 -11.41 2.97 -19.81
N PRO A 446 -10.80 2.56 -18.72
CA PRO A 446 -9.46 2.00 -18.77
C PRO A 446 -9.41 0.79 -19.72
N ALA A 447 -8.31 0.61 -20.42
CA ALA A 447 -8.12 -0.55 -21.28
C ALA A 447 -8.35 -1.86 -20.49
N GLY A 448 -9.04 -2.82 -21.11
CA GLY A 448 -9.40 -4.09 -20.47
C GLY A 448 -10.54 -4.00 -19.44
N SER A 449 -10.97 -2.82 -19.03
CA SER A 449 -11.98 -2.62 -17.97
C SER A 449 -13.35 -2.20 -18.54
N ALA A 450 -14.42 -2.57 -17.81
CA ALA A 450 -15.77 -2.07 -17.98
C ALA A 450 -16.29 -1.31 -16.74
N GLN A 451 -15.41 -0.95 -15.82
CA GLN A 451 -15.75 -0.21 -14.61
C GLN A 451 -15.78 1.29 -14.89
N LEU A 452 -16.84 1.97 -14.45
CA LEU A 452 -16.97 3.42 -14.55
C LEU A 452 -16.14 4.10 -13.46
N THR A 453 -15.22 4.96 -13.87
CA THR A 453 -14.46 5.80 -12.96
C THR A 453 -15.31 6.94 -12.39
N PRO A 454 -14.99 7.52 -11.22
CA PRO A 454 -15.75 8.63 -10.64
C PRO A 454 -15.94 9.84 -11.57
N PRO A 455 -14.94 10.29 -12.36
CA PRO A 455 -15.14 11.35 -13.34
C PRO A 455 -16.22 11.01 -14.39
N GLU A 456 -16.23 9.78 -14.87
CA GLU A 456 -17.21 9.34 -15.86
C GLU A 456 -18.61 9.18 -15.25
N GLN A 457 -18.71 8.82 -13.97
CA GLN A 457 -19.97 8.83 -13.23
C GLN A 457 -20.54 10.26 -13.10
N ASP A 458 -19.69 11.29 -12.86
CA ASP A 458 -20.14 12.68 -12.84
C ASP A 458 -20.68 13.14 -14.21
N LYS A 459 -19.99 12.78 -15.31
CA LYS A 459 -20.51 13.02 -16.67
C LYS A 459 -21.88 12.37 -16.86
N LEU A 460 -22.03 11.11 -16.49
CA LEU A 460 -23.31 10.40 -16.61
C LEU A 460 -24.41 11.01 -15.73
N ASN A 461 -24.08 11.53 -14.55
CA ASN A 461 -25.03 12.27 -13.72
C ASN A 461 -25.55 13.53 -14.42
N ARG A 462 -24.68 14.25 -15.13
CA ARG A 462 -25.09 15.42 -15.93
C ARG A 462 -25.98 14.99 -17.10
N VAL A 463 -25.62 13.89 -17.78
CA VAL A 463 -26.42 13.30 -18.85
C VAL A 463 -27.80 12.88 -18.33
N ALA A 464 -27.88 12.21 -17.18
CA ALA A 464 -29.14 11.81 -16.57
C ALA A 464 -30.03 13.01 -16.24
N ARG A 465 -29.47 14.08 -15.65
CA ARG A 465 -30.24 15.33 -15.40
C ARG A 465 -30.79 15.97 -16.68
N MET A 466 -29.99 15.96 -17.75
CA MET A 466 -30.42 16.46 -19.06
C MET A 466 -31.57 15.61 -19.62
N LEU A 467 -31.45 14.28 -19.59
CA LEU A 467 -32.48 13.37 -20.08
C LEU A 467 -33.79 13.52 -19.29
N LYS A 468 -33.72 13.67 -17.95
CA LYS A 468 -34.91 13.91 -17.11
C LYS A 468 -35.68 15.18 -17.51
N LYS A 469 -34.96 16.25 -17.85
CA LYS A 469 -35.57 17.52 -18.29
C LYS A 469 -36.15 17.44 -19.73
N ARG A 470 -35.82 16.41 -20.51
CA ARG A 470 -36.21 16.25 -21.90
C ARG A 470 -36.76 14.84 -22.16
N PRO A 471 -38.01 14.55 -21.77
CA PRO A 471 -38.58 13.20 -21.84
C PRO A 471 -38.66 12.59 -23.24
N ARG A 472 -38.67 13.40 -24.27
CA ARG A 472 -38.70 12.98 -25.69
C ARG A 472 -37.33 12.69 -26.30
N VAL A 473 -36.25 12.67 -25.49
CA VAL A 473 -34.90 12.37 -25.96
C VAL A 473 -34.48 10.99 -25.42
N ALA A 474 -34.00 10.15 -26.30
CA ALA A 474 -33.37 8.86 -26.00
C ALA A 474 -31.85 8.95 -26.20
N LEU A 475 -31.12 8.04 -25.58
CA LEU A 475 -29.65 7.95 -25.63
C LEU A 475 -29.25 6.61 -26.23
N ALA A 476 -28.47 6.64 -27.31
CA ALA A 476 -27.75 5.47 -27.79
C ALA A 476 -26.35 5.41 -27.15
N VAL A 477 -25.97 4.23 -26.74
CA VAL A 477 -24.69 3.95 -26.10
C VAL A 477 -23.91 2.94 -26.93
N GLN A 478 -22.79 3.35 -27.51
CA GLN A 478 -21.95 2.52 -28.34
C GLN A 478 -20.54 2.39 -27.73
N ALA A 479 -20.26 1.26 -27.12
CA ALA A 479 -18.96 1.00 -26.53
C ALA A 479 -17.85 0.91 -27.57
N GLY A 480 -16.71 1.49 -27.24
CA GLY A 480 -15.47 1.26 -27.98
C GLY A 480 -14.77 -0.02 -27.53
N ILE A 481 -14.05 -0.60 -28.45
CA ILE A 481 -13.10 -1.69 -28.23
C ILE A 481 -11.79 -1.26 -28.89
N ALA A 482 -10.72 -1.18 -28.15
CA ALA A 482 -9.37 -0.94 -28.66
C ALA A 482 -8.64 -2.28 -28.78
N PRO A 483 -8.59 -2.93 -29.96
CA PRO A 483 -8.18 -4.32 -30.07
C PRO A 483 -6.79 -4.61 -29.47
N GLN A 484 -5.85 -3.69 -29.63
CA GLN A 484 -4.51 -3.84 -29.10
C GLN A 484 -4.45 -3.56 -27.60
N ALA A 485 -4.92 -2.39 -27.16
CA ALA A 485 -4.84 -1.98 -25.76
C ALA A 485 -5.70 -2.87 -24.85
N ASP A 486 -6.97 -3.13 -25.23
CA ASP A 486 -7.85 -4.02 -24.46
C ASP A 486 -7.33 -5.45 -24.42
N ALA A 487 -6.81 -5.95 -25.55
CA ALA A 487 -6.24 -7.28 -25.61
C ALA A 487 -5.01 -7.43 -24.73
N GLN A 488 -4.14 -6.44 -24.75
CA GLN A 488 -2.92 -6.44 -23.94
C GLN A 488 -3.29 -6.37 -22.45
N ALA A 489 -4.13 -5.43 -22.04
CA ALA A 489 -4.54 -5.27 -20.65
C ALA A 489 -5.24 -6.53 -20.11
N LEU A 490 -6.17 -7.13 -20.87
CA LEU A 490 -6.84 -8.37 -20.48
C LEU A 490 -5.88 -9.57 -20.39
N ARG A 491 -4.95 -9.71 -21.33
CA ARG A 491 -3.94 -10.77 -21.27
C ARG A 491 -3.07 -10.63 -20.05
N GLU A 492 -2.60 -9.42 -19.79
CA GLU A 492 -1.76 -9.11 -18.65
C GLU A 492 -2.48 -9.40 -17.32
N GLU A 493 -3.74 -8.98 -17.20
CA GLU A 493 -4.57 -9.29 -16.03
C GLU A 493 -4.74 -10.81 -15.85
N LEU A 494 -5.09 -11.54 -16.90
CA LEU A 494 -5.31 -12.98 -16.84
C LEU A 494 -4.04 -13.74 -16.45
N VAL A 495 -2.88 -13.35 -17.00
CA VAL A 495 -1.60 -13.97 -16.65
C VAL A 495 -1.18 -13.58 -15.24
N SER A 496 -1.31 -12.31 -14.85
CA SER A 496 -1.00 -11.83 -13.49
C SER A 496 -1.84 -12.58 -12.45
N ARG A 497 -3.14 -12.76 -12.70
CA ARG A 497 -4.05 -13.52 -11.84
C ARG A 497 -3.67 -15.01 -11.79
N ALA A 498 -3.25 -15.60 -12.90
CA ALA A 498 -2.78 -16.98 -12.94
C ALA A 498 -1.48 -17.17 -12.16
N VAL A 499 -0.54 -16.24 -12.30
CA VAL A 499 0.73 -16.20 -11.54
C VAL A 499 0.44 -16.03 -10.06
N ALA A 500 -0.43 -15.09 -9.68
CA ALA A 500 -0.80 -14.83 -8.29
C ALA A 500 -1.38 -16.09 -7.62
N ARG A 501 -2.36 -16.74 -8.24
CA ARG A 501 -2.96 -18.00 -7.73
C ARG A 501 -1.90 -19.09 -7.54
N ARG A 502 -1.01 -19.25 -8.52
CA ARG A 502 0.05 -20.29 -8.48
C ARG A 502 1.15 -19.98 -7.48
N SER A 503 1.40 -18.69 -7.23
CA SER A 503 2.31 -18.23 -6.19
C SER A 503 1.73 -18.37 -4.77
N GLY A 504 0.48 -18.86 -4.62
CA GLY A 504 -0.21 -18.94 -3.34
C GLY A 504 -0.72 -17.58 -2.84
N LEU A 505 -0.76 -16.56 -3.69
CA LEU A 505 -1.37 -15.27 -3.34
C LEU A 505 -2.90 -15.38 -3.51
N ALA A 506 -3.63 -15.14 -2.43
CA ALA A 506 -5.08 -15.03 -2.49
C ALA A 506 -5.44 -13.68 -3.14
N VAL A 507 -6.00 -13.70 -4.34
CA VAL A 507 -6.54 -12.55 -5.05
C VAL A 507 -8.04 -12.77 -5.21
N GLY A 508 -8.86 -11.88 -4.68
CA GLY A 508 -10.30 -11.92 -4.81
C GLY A 508 -10.76 -11.82 -6.28
N GLU A 509 -12.00 -12.21 -6.57
CA GLU A 509 -12.52 -12.17 -7.95
C GLU A 509 -12.56 -10.74 -8.50
N ASP A 510 -12.95 -9.77 -7.67
CA ASP A 510 -13.05 -8.35 -8.02
C ASP A 510 -11.77 -7.56 -7.69
N GLU A 511 -10.73 -8.22 -7.18
CA GLU A 511 -9.49 -7.60 -6.78
C GLU A 511 -8.48 -7.59 -7.93
N THR A 512 -7.85 -6.44 -8.18
CA THR A 512 -6.73 -6.34 -9.12
C THR A 512 -5.53 -7.11 -8.56
N PRO A 513 -4.89 -8.02 -9.33
CA PRO A 513 -3.74 -8.80 -8.82
C PRO A 513 -2.55 -7.94 -8.40
N GLY A 514 -2.49 -6.67 -8.83
CA GLY A 514 -1.38 -5.75 -8.61
C GLY A 514 -0.14 -6.13 -9.45
N PRO A 515 0.96 -5.39 -9.31
CA PRO A 515 2.19 -5.67 -10.03
C PRO A 515 2.75 -7.06 -9.72
N VAL A 516 3.32 -7.73 -10.70
CA VAL A 516 3.91 -9.05 -10.53
C VAL A 516 5.29 -8.92 -9.85
N PRO A 517 5.50 -9.50 -8.65
CA PRO A 517 6.76 -9.36 -7.91
C PRO A 517 7.82 -10.33 -8.46
N PHE A 518 8.50 -9.97 -9.55
CA PHE A 518 9.51 -10.82 -10.22
C PHE A 518 10.70 -11.21 -9.35
N SER A 519 10.98 -10.47 -8.28
CA SER A 519 12.04 -10.79 -7.32
C SER A 519 11.67 -11.94 -6.37
N ARG A 520 10.39 -12.29 -6.27
CA ARG A 520 9.88 -13.32 -5.34
C ARG A 520 10.09 -14.73 -5.94
N GLU A 521 10.72 -15.62 -5.19
CA GLU A 521 11.00 -16.98 -5.65
C GLU A 521 9.74 -17.78 -6.04
N GLN A 522 8.66 -17.68 -5.24
CA GLN A 522 7.38 -18.34 -5.55
C GLN A 522 6.76 -17.81 -6.84
N THR A 523 6.85 -16.50 -7.09
CA THR A 523 6.38 -15.88 -8.34
C THR A 523 7.20 -16.36 -9.53
N ARG A 524 8.54 -16.42 -9.38
CA ARG A 524 9.43 -16.94 -10.42
C ARG A 524 9.11 -18.39 -10.78
N ARG A 525 8.93 -19.25 -9.77
CA ARG A 525 8.49 -20.63 -9.95
C ARG A 525 7.14 -20.73 -10.66
N ALA A 526 6.17 -19.90 -10.24
CA ALA A 526 4.86 -19.84 -10.86
C ALA A 526 4.93 -19.43 -12.33
N ILE A 527 5.76 -18.44 -12.68
CA ILE A 527 5.99 -18.00 -14.06
C ILE A 527 6.61 -19.13 -14.89
N VAL A 528 7.65 -19.79 -14.38
CA VAL A 528 8.31 -20.92 -15.06
C VAL A 528 7.32 -22.04 -15.32
N GLN A 529 6.57 -22.48 -14.29
CA GLN A 529 5.58 -23.55 -14.44
C GLN A 529 4.49 -23.20 -15.45
N LEU A 530 4.00 -21.95 -15.42
CA LEU A 530 3.03 -21.47 -16.41
C LEU A 530 3.62 -21.43 -17.81
N ALA A 531 4.90 -21.06 -17.94
CA ALA A 531 5.59 -21.02 -19.23
C ALA A 531 5.85 -22.43 -19.79
N GLU A 532 6.25 -23.38 -18.97
CA GLU A 532 6.39 -24.79 -19.35
C GLU A 532 5.06 -25.38 -19.83
N GLU A 533 3.96 -25.10 -19.09
CA GLU A 533 2.63 -25.59 -19.40
C GLU A 533 2.06 -24.98 -20.71
N ARG A 534 2.24 -23.67 -20.92
CA ARG A 534 1.56 -22.93 -21.99
C ARG A 534 2.41 -22.68 -23.23
N LEU A 535 3.74 -22.59 -23.04
CA LEU A 535 4.69 -22.29 -24.13
C LEU A 535 5.53 -23.51 -24.52
N GLY A 536 5.48 -24.58 -23.70
CA GLY A 536 6.25 -25.80 -23.88
C GLY A 536 7.67 -25.71 -23.27
N GLY A 537 8.23 -26.87 -22.88
CA GLY A 537 9.49 -26.96 -22.13
C GLY A 537 10.73 -26.35 -22.82
N GLY A 538 10.72 -26.21 -24.15
CA GLY A 538 11.80 -25.54 -24.89
C GLY A 538 11.77 -24.00 -24.83
N ALA A 539 10.70 -23.43 -24.28
CA ALA A 539 10.55 -21.97 -24.18
C ALA A 539 11.22 -21.39 -22.93
N VAL A 540 11.56 -22.24 -21.96
CA VAL A 540 12.18 -21.86 -20.68
C VAL A 540 13.68 -22.09 -20.82
N GLY A 541 14.41 -21.04 -21.20
CA GLY A 541 15.88 -21.05 -21.19
C GLY A 541 16.43 -20.98 -19.76
N THR A 542 17.70 -21.37 -19.56
CA THR A 542 18.37 -21.30 -18.25
C THR A 542 18.49 -19.84 -17.79
N PRO A 543 18.11 -19.51 -16.52
CA PRO A 543 18.30 -18.16 -16.00
C PRO A 543 19.80 -17.79 -16.02
N GLY A 544 20.15 -16.64 -16.57
CA GLY A 544 21.49 -16.07 -16.42
C GLY A 544 21.79 -15.77 -14.96
N GLY A 545 23.06 -15.78 -14.56
CA GLY A 545 23.58 -15.79 -13.20
C GLY A 545 23.09 -14.73 -12.22
N PRO A 546 23.60 -14.69 -10.97
CA PRO A 546 23.01 -13.97 -9.86
C PRO A 546 23.01 -12.45 -10.03
N GLY A 547 21.87 -11.81 -9.80
CA GLY A 547 21.70 -10.37 -9.78
C GLY A 547 20.53 -9.85 -10.63
N SER A 548 20.58 -8.61 -11.06
CA SER A 548 19.54 -7.90 -11.82
C SER A 548 19.09 -8.57 -13.13
N ALA A 549 19.98 -9.35 -13.75
CA ALA A 549 19.67 -10.16 -14.93
C ALA A 549 18.54 -11.18 -14.70
N THR A 550 18.31 -11.58 -13.47
CA THR A 550 17.29 -12.59 -13.13
C THR A 550 15.87 -12.03 -13.24
N ASP A 551 15.63 -10.80 -12.79
CA ASP A 551 14.30 -10.18 -12.89
C ASP A 551 13.93 -9.92 -14.36
N ALA A 552 14.86 -9.42 -15.16
CA ALA A 552 14.66 -9.20 -16.58
C ALA A 552 14.32 -10.50 -17.36
N TYR A 553 14.87 -11.64 -16.95
CA TYR A 553 14.52 -12.93 -17.52
C TYR A 553 13.04 -13.28 -17.25
N TYR A 554 12.58 -13.14 -15.99
CA TYR A 554 11.20 -13.46 -15.62
C TYR A 554 10.21 -12.47 -16.20
N GLU A 555 10.57 -11.19 -16.29
CA GLU A 555 9.79 -10.19 -17.03
C GLU A 555 9.61 -10.56 -18.50
N THR A 556 10.67 -11.02 -19.15
CA THR A 556 10.62 -11.47 -20.55
C THR A 556 9.73 -12.71 -20.70
N LEU A 557 9.87 -13.66 -19.78
CA LEU A 557 9.05 -14.88 -19.78
C LEU A 557 7.57 -14.57 -19.51
N PHE A 558 7.30 -13.69 -18.58
CA PHE A 558 5.96 -13.18 -18.31
C PHE A 558 5.34 -12.50 -19.54
N ARG A 559 6.11 -11.65 -20.23
CA ARG A 559 5.67 -10.99 -21.48
C ARG A 559 5.29 -12.01 -22.55
N ARG A 560 6.10 -13.07 -22.72
CA ARG A 560 5.78 -14.16 -23.65
C ARG A 560 4.51 -14.91 -23.26
N LEU A 561 4.29 -15.12 -21.96
CA LEU A 561 3.03 -15.69 -21.45
C LEU A 561 1.83 -14.78 -21.76
N VAL A 562 1.99 -13.46 -21.60
CA VAL A 562 0.97 -12.47 -21.94
C VAL A 562 0.66 -12.52 -23.44
N GLU A 563 1.68 -12.55 -24.31
CA GLU A 563 1.51 -12.65 -25.76
C GLU A 563 0.78 -13.95 -26.18
N ALA A 564 1.10 -15.07 -25.53
CA ALA A 564 0.50 -16.37 -25.81
C ALA A 564 -0.86 -16.59 -25.14
N GLN A 565 -1.31 -15.68 -24.24
CA GLN A 565 -2.57 -15.86 -23.51
C GLN A 565 -3.76 -15.72 -24.45
N PRO A 566 -4.63 -16.76 -24.54
CA PRO A 566 -5.90 -16.66 -25.26
C PRO A 566 -6.80 -15.62 -24.63
N LEU A 567 -7.54 -14.91 -25.47
CA LEU A 567 -8.45 -13.87 -25.04
C LEU A 567 -9.90 -14.33 -25.19
N PRO A 568 -10.79 -13.93 -24.27
CA PRO A 568 -12.22 -13.94 -24.53
C PRO A 568 -12.55 -12.97 -25.68
N PRO A 569 -13.68 -13.15 -26.36
CA PRO A 569 -14.10 -12.21 -27.40
C PRO A 569 -14.18 -10.77 -26.86
N LEU A 570 -13.39 -9.84 -27.43
CA LEU A 570 -13.38 -8.44 -26.99
C LEU A 570 -14.76 -7.76 -27.13
N ALA A 571 -15.61 -8.27 -28.01
CA ALA A 571 -17.02 -7.83 -28.12
C ALA A 571 -17.78 -7.99 -26.80
N GLU A 572 -17.42 -8.96 -25.96
CA GLU A 572 -18.02 -9.12 -24.64
C GLU A 572 -17.62 -8.00 -23.67
N LEU A 573 -16.36 -7.58 -23.71
CA LEU A 573 -15.91 -6.40 -22.95
C LEU A 573 -16.69 -5.15 -23.39
N GLY A 574 -16.86 -4.94 -24.69
CA GLY A 574 -17.67 -3.84 -25.20
C GLY A 574 -19.12 -3.91 -24.73
N ARG A 575 -19.75 -5.08 -24.74
CA ARG A 575 -21.11 -5.25 -24.19
C ARG A 575 -21.17 -4.92 -22.70
N ARG A 576 -20.19 -5.36 -21.92
CA ARG A 576 -20.10 -5.00 -20.48
C ARG A 576 -19.95 -3.51 -20.25
N ARG A 577 -19.16 -2.78 -21.08
CA ARG A 577 -19.07 -1.32 -21.02
C ARG A 577 -20.42 -0.64 -21.29
N ASN A 578 -21.13 -1.08 -22.33
CA ASN A 578 -22.48 -0.61 -22.60
C ASN A 578 -23.40 -0.84 -21.37
N GLN A 579 -23.37 -2.03 -20.82
CA GLN A 579 -24.18 -2.40 -19.65
C GLN A 579 -23.86 -1.54 -18.44
N SER A 580 -22.59 -1.25 -18.17
CA SER A 580 -22.18 -0.38 -17.06
C SER A 580 -22.77 1.03 -17.20
N VAL A 581 -22.72 1.61 -18.40
CA VAL A 581 -23.31 2.92 -18.67
C VAL A 581 -24.84 2.90 -18.52
N VAL A 582 -25.50 1.90 -19.11
CA VAL A 582 -26.96 1.75 -19.07
C VAL A 582 -27.43 1.58 -17.63
N SER A 583 -26.86 0.61 -16.90
CA SER A 583 -27.24 0.33 -15.51
C SER A 583 -27.02 1.55 -14.60
N TYR A 584 -25.93 2.29 -14.79
CA TYR A 584 -25.69 3.51 -14.03
C TYR A 584 -26.77 4.58 -14.30
N LEU A 585 -27.13 4.81 -15.57
CA LEU A 585 -28.17 5.77 -15.92
C LEU A 585 -29.55 5.36 -15.40
N GLU A 586 -29.87 4.06 -15.40
CA GLU A 586 -31.09 3.53 -14.79
C GLU A 586 -31.14 3.78 -13.28
N GLN A 587 -30.04 3.53 -12.58
CA GLN A 587 -29.91 3.86 -11.15
C GLN A 587 -30.11 5.36 -10.89
N GLN A 588 -29.69 6.20 -11.84
CA GLN A 588 -29.97 7.64 -11.80
C GLN A 588 -31.41 8.00 -12.23
N GLY A 589 -32.29 7.03 -12.44
CA GLY A 589 -33.72 7.22 -12.73
C GLY A 589 -34.01 7.58 -14.18
N VAL A 590 -33.18 7.20 -15.13
CA VAL A 590 -33.51 7.24 -16.58
C VAL A 590 -34.18 5.92 -16.95
N THR A 591 -35.32 6.00 -17.62
CA THR A 591 -36.09 4.81 -18.00
C THR A 591 -35.34 3.99 -19.06
N ALA A 592 -35.28 2.66 -18.88
CA ALA A 592 -34.58 1.72 -19.78
C ALA A 592 -35.02 1.87 -21.25
N ALA A 593 -36.31 2.09 -21.51
CA ALA A 593 -36.86 2.32 -22.87
C ALA A 593 -36.23 3.50 -23.63
N ARG A 594 -35.53 4.36 -22.94
CA ARG A 594 -34.80 5.52 -23.49
C ARG A 594 -33.33 5.31 -23.68
N LEU A 595 -32.81 4.14 -23.29
CA LEU A 595 -31.40 3.76 -23.38
C LEU A 595 -31.27 2.64 -24.43
N ALA A 596 -30.54 2.90 -25.49
CA ALA A 596 -30.34 1.95 -26.58
C ALA A 596 -28.85 1.55 -26.66
N PRO A 597 -28.45 0.43 -26.08
CA PRO A 597 -27.11 -0.09 -26.31
C PRO A 597 -26.96 -0.53 -27.77
N GLU A 598 -25.88 -0.09 -28.42
CA GLU A 598 -25.52 -0.48 -29.78
C GLU A 598 -24.37 -1.48 -29.77
N ASP A 599 -24.17 -2.15 -30.91
CA ASP A 599 -23.02 -3.05 -31.04
C ASP A 599 -21.70 -2.30 -30.81
N PRO A 600 -20.77 -2.90 -30.07
CA PRO A 600 -19.48 -2.30 -29.84
C PRO A 600 -18.71 -2.07 -31.14
N ARG A 601 -17.96 -0.97 -31.20
CA ARG A 601 -17.13 -0.63 -32.36
C ARG A 601 -15.65 -0.62 -32.03
N GLN A 602 -14.81 -0.87 -33.03
CA GLN A 602 -13.37 -0.72 -32.87
C GLN A 602 -13.00 0.77 -32.84
N VAL A 603 -12.12 1.13 -31.89
CA VAL A 603 -11.55 2.46 -31.71
C VAL A 603 -10.05 2.34 -31.41
N GLN A 604 -9.33 3.45 -31.46
CA GLN A 604 -7.97 3.53 -30.93
C GLN A 604 -8.04 3.97 -29.47
N ALA A 605 -7.19 3.38 -28.62
CA ALA A 605 -7.00 3.88 -27.26
C ALA A 605 -6.20 5.19 -27.28
N THR A 606 -6.53 6.10 -26.39
CA THR A 606 -5.79 7.33 -26.14
C THR A 606 -5.37 7.33 -24.68
N GLU A 607 -4.08 7.40 -24.40
CA GLU A 607 -3.54 7.38 -23.02
C GLU A 607 -4.07 6.19 -22.16
N ASP A 608 -4.15 4.98 -22.76
CA ASP A 608 -4.71 3.77 -22.17
C ASP A 608 -6.22 3.82 -21.83
N GLU A 609 -6.93 4.79 -22.35
CA GLU A 609 -8.39 4.91 -22.26
C GLU A 609 -9.08 4.53 -23.56
N VAL A 610 -10.25 3.91 -23.45
CA VAL A 610 -11.09 3.46 -24.56
C VAL A 610 -12.44 4.18 -24.51
N GLU A 611 -12.73 4.93 -25.53
CA GLU A 611 -13.92 5.80 -25.60
C GLU A 611 -15.20 5.01 -25.96
N THR A 612 -16.25 5.18 -25.16
CA THR A 612 -17.63 4.77 -25.42
C THR A 612 -18.43 5.99 -25.86
N GLN A 613 -19.05 5.95 -27.02
CA GLN A 613 -19.83 7.09 -27.56
C GLN A 613 -21.26 7.09 -27.04
N LEU A 614 -21.73 8.29 -26.67
CA LEU A 614 -23.12 8.60 -26.36
C LEU A 614 -23.73 9.43 -27.50
N ARG A 615 -24.87 9.00 -28.03
CA ARG A 615 -25.58 9.74 -29.10
C ARG A 615 -27.02 9.99 -28.69
N LEU A 616 -27.46 11.24 -28.84
CA LEU A 616 -28.84 11.58 -28.60
C LEU A 616 -29.69 11.16 -29.80
N ARG A 617 -30.86 10.58 -29.52
CA ARG A 617 -31.89 10.20 -30.51
C ARG A 617 -33.25 10.77 -30.09
N ALA A 618 -34.14 10.95 -31.05
CA ALA A 618 -35.54 11.18 -30.73
C ALA A 618 -36.11 9.92 -30.08
N GLY A 619 -36.69 10.06 -28.88
CA GLY A 619 -37.41 8.96 -28.23
C GLY A 619 -38.65 8.65 -29.06
N GLY A 620 -38.85 7.40 -29.38
CA GLY A 620 -40.12 6.94 -29.92
C GLY A 620 -41.23 7.22 -28.90
N GLY A 621 -42.27 7.89 -29.31
CA GLY A 621 -43.43 8.18 -28.50
C GLY A 621 -44.21 6.93 -28.09
#